data_7da8a80482f31f0d26fab9e20d714f5e
#
_entry.id   7da8a80482f31f0d26fab9e20d714f5e
#
_cell.length_a   1.000
_cell.length_b   1.000
_cell.length_c   1.000
_cell.angle_alpha   90.00
_cell.angle_beta   90.00
_cell.angle_gamma   90.00
#
_symmetry.space_group_name_H-M   'P 1'
#
loop_
_entity.id
_entity.type
_entity.pdbx_description
1 polymer ?
#
loop_
_entity_poly.entity_id
_entity_poly.type
_entity_poly.pdbx_seq_one_letter_code
_entity_poly.pdbx_strand_id
1 'polypeptide(L)'
;MKFAGIIAEYDPFHNGHAWQLAQAKALGAERVAVAMSCSLVQRGALPLLPEAVRTRSALTCGADLVFALPAPCACAGAEAFARAGVALLAAAGCDGLVFGAETPDAALLMEAAELLDSGSYRAALKAQLAGGARSFAAARQAAAAKLASDERVAALLDKPNNNLAVEYCRAIRSLAPQMEAYPLPRQGANHGEALHSAHGQFASASALRKLWAEGGADAVAPYVPEAVFPLYQEAYAAGQYTDFSAAGRCELALLRSACRGKAPFADIRGVSEGLEHRLEAAVRTSTTYDELLDALTTVRYPRARMRRLAMDAALGFTADSLPALPPYLHLLGGKKDALPLLKNCTLPVSHSLARLRGSGGASARMAEAQLAAADFGTLCRVSPEAMGGLLRQKNIFLT
;
A
#
# COMPACT_ATOMS: atom_id res chain seq x y z
N MET A 1 11.37 14.97 16.32
CA MET A 1 10.30 13.95 16.08
C MET A 1 10.13 13.12 17.33
N LYS A 2 8.95 13.16 17.94
CA LYS A 2 8.63 12.32 19.12
C LYS A 2 7.84 11.07 18.74
N PHE A 3 6.91 11.22 17.81
CA PHE A 3 6.04 10.15 17.37
C PHE A 3 6.13 9.96 15.87
N ALA A 4 6.96 9.02 15.44
CA ALA A 4 7.19 8.70 14.04
C ALA A 4 6.00 7.92 13.45
N GLY A 5 5.64 8.27 12.20
CA GLY A 5 4.75 7.49 11.36
C GLY A 5 5.51 6.78 10.24
N ILE A 6 5.11 5.57 9.91
CA ILE A 6 5.59 4.81 8.75
C ILE A 6 4.37 4.28 7.99
N ILE A 7 4.35 4.44 6.66
CA ILE A 7 3.34 3.83 5.78
C ILE A 7 4.01 2.63 5.11
N ALA A 8 3.43 1.43 5.26
CA ALA A 8 4.07 0.20 4.80
C ALA A 8 3.08 -0.85 4.30
N GLU A 9 3.56 -1.74 3.45
CA GLU A 9 2.83 -2.95 3.02
C GLU A 9 3.28 -4.19 3.83
N TYR A 10 4.58 -4.27 4.13
CA TYR A 10 5.19 -5.43 4.76
C TYR A 10 4.87 -6.75 4.03
N ASP A 11 5.12 -6.77 2.75
CA ASP A 11 4.71 -7.88 1.87
C ASP A 11 5.84 -8.63 1.17
N PRO A 12 6.57 -9.49 1.92
CA PRO A 12 6.53 -9.72 3.36
C PRO A 12 7.39 -8.70 4.14
N PHE A 13 7.28 -8.70 5.48
CA PHE A 13 8.18 -7.95 6.37
C PHE A 13 9.60 -8.53 6.26
N HIS A 14 10.63 -7.70 6.19
CA HIS A 14 12.03 -8.13 5.98
C HIS A 14 13.02 -7.21 6.68
N ASN A 15 14.32 -7.55 6.64
CA ASN A 15 15.40 -6.80 7.29
C ASN A 15 15.41 -5.31 6.95
N GLY A 16 15.06 -4.93 5.71
CA GLY A 16 14.94 -3.53 5.32
C GLY A 16 13.84 -2.76 6.07
N HIS A 17 12.74 -3.43 6.41
CA HIS A 17 11.67 -2.84 7.22
C HIS A 17 12.06 -2.74 8.70
N ALA A 18 12.75 -3.75 9.23
CA ALA A 18 13.30 -3.70 10.58
C ALA A 18 14.33 -2.57 10.72
N TRP A 19 15.21 -2.43 9.73
CA TRP A 19 16.16 -1.32 9.64
C TRP A 19 15.44 0.04 9.62
N GLN A 20 14.37 0.20 8.84
CA GLN A 20 13.59 1.44 8.79
C GLN A 20 12.99 1.80 10.16
N LEU A 21 12.45 0.82 10.89
CA LEU A 21 11.94 1.01 12.25
C LEU A 21 13.07 1.43 13.21
N ALA A 22 14.24 0.81 13.11
CA ALA A 22 15.43 1.17 13.91
C ALA A 22 15.91 2.60 13.57
N GLN A 23 15.89 2.99 12.29
CA GLN A 23 16.27 4.35 11.88
C GLN A 23 15.29 5.40 12.43
N ALA A 24 13.99 5.13 12.46
CA ALA A 24 13.03 6.03 13.08
C ALA A 24 13.37 6.30 14.56
N LYS A 25 13.75 5.26 15.30
CA LYS A 25 14.21 5.39 16.69
C LYS A 25 15.56 6.15 16.77
N ALA A 26 16.51 5.88 15.88
CA ALA A 26 17.79 6.58 15.83
C ALA A 26 17.66 8.08 15.53
N LEU A 27 16.62 8.47 14.77
CA LEU A 27 16.24 9.86 14.51
C LEU A 27 15.57 10.53 15.72
N GLY A 28 15.44 9.85 16.84
CA GLY A 28 14.92 10.37 18.10
C GLY A 28 13.43 10.09 18.34
N ALA A 29 12.79 9.24 17.55
CA ALA A 29 11.41 8.89 17.83
C ALA A 29 11.27 8.10 19.15
N GLU A 30 10.48 8.62 20.07
CA GLU A 30 10.13 7.92 21.31
C GLU A 30 9.16 6.77 21.01
N ARG A 31 8.27 6.96 20.03
CA ARG A 31 7.25 6.00 19.59
C ARG A 31 7.16 5.94 18.07
N VAL A 32 6.75 4.77 17.56
CA VAL A 32 6.56 4.53 16.12
C VAL A 32 5.17 3.95 15.87
N ALA A 33 4.36 4.63 15.07
CA ALA A 33 3.11 4.11 14.52
C ALA A 33 3.30 3.67 13.07
N VAL A 34 2.63 2.60 12.68
CA VAL A 34 2.63 2.10 11.31
C VAL A 34 1.20 2.13 10.76
N ALA A 35 0.99 2.77 9.61
CA ALA A 35 -0.19 2.59 8.77
C ALA A 35 0.11 1.46 7.78
N MET A 36 -0.40 0.26 8.06
CA MET A 36 -0.09 -0.95 7.30
C MET A 36 -1.21 -1.31 6.33
N SER A 37 -0.87 -1.52 5.05
CA SER A 37 -1.80 -2.09 4.07
C SER A 37 -2.38 -3.40 4.59
N CYS A 38 -3.72 -3.49 4.61
CA CYS A 38 -4.39 -4.67 5.16
C CYS A 38 -4.46 -5.84 4.18
N SER A 39 -5.66 -6.05 3.63
CA SER A 39 -5.97 -7.21 2.79
C SER A 39 -5.56 -7.04 1.34
N LEU A 40 -5.24 -5.83 0.90
CA LEU A 40 -4.70 -5.52 -0.42
C LEU A 40 -3.44 -4.67 -0.31
N VAL A 41 -2.60 -4.73 -1.33
CA VAL A 41 -1.38 -3.91 -1.47
C VAL A 41 -1.45 -3.00 -2.69
N GLN A 42 -0.65 -1.94 -2.72
CA GLN A 42 -0.69 -0.85 -3.71
C GLN A 42 -0.54 -1.34 -5.17
N ARG A 43 0.17 -2.44 -5.38
CA ARG A 43 0.32 -3.01 -6.72
C ARG A 43 -0.95 -3.68 -7.27
N GLY A 44 -2.07 -3.70 -6.52
CA GLY A 44 -3.31 -4.36 -6.92
C GLY A 44 -3.25 -5.88 -6.77
N ALA A 45 -2.86 -6.36 -5.60
CA ALA A 45 -2.75 -7.79 -5.30
C ALA A 45 -3.02 -8.05 -3.81
N LEU A 46 -3.24 -9.31 -3.47
CA LEU A 46 -3.21 -9.79 -2.09
C LEU A 46 -1.76 -9.75 -1.56
N PRO A 47 -1.55 -9.50 -0.27
CA PRO A 47 -0.25 -9.70 0.37
C PRO A 47 0.08 -11.20 0.50
N LEU A 48 1.37 -11.51 0.53
CA LEU A 48 1.84 -12.91 0.70
C LEU A 48 1.35 -13.51 2.01
N LEU A 49 1.49 -12.77 3.11
CA LEU A 49 1.20 -13.26 4.47
C LEU A 49 -0.01 -12.52 5.08
N PRO A 50 -0.75 -13.18 5.99
CA PRO A 50 -1.87 -12.60 6.70
C PRO A 50 -1.51 -11.32 7.44
N GLU A 51 -2.50 -10.46 7.63
CA GLU A 51 -2.40 -9.22 8.39
C GLU A 51 -1.84 -9.42 9.80
N ALA A 52 -2.27 -10.48 10.49
CA ALA A 52 -1.82 -10.80 11.83
C ALA A 52 -0.32 -11.10 11.90
N VAL A 53 0.21 -11.87 10.94
CA VAL A 53 1.65 -12.18 10.85
C VAL A 53 2.46 -10.90 10.63
N ARG A 54 2.03 -10.05 9.69
CA ARG A 54 2.72 -8.78 9.36
C ARG A 54 2.66 -7.79 10.52
N THR A 55 1.52 -7.70 11.21
CA THR A 55 1.36 -6.87 12.41
C THR A 55 2.30 -7.32 13.53
N ARG A 56 2.33 -8.63 13.83
CA ARG A 56 3.22 -9.18 14.85
C ARG A 56 4.68 -8.95 14.50
N SER A 57 5.07 -9.13 13.23
CA SER A 57 6.44 -8.86 12.75
C SER A 57 6.85 -7.41 13.00
N ALA A 58 5.99 -6.45 12.66
CA ALA A 58 6.27 -5.03 12.88
C ALA A 58 6.43 -4.68 14.37
N LEU A 59 5.52 -5.18 15.22
CA LEU A 59 5.57 -4.95 16.67
C LEU A 59 6.81 -5.57 17.31
N THR A 60 7.18 -6.79 16.92
CA THR A 60 8.39 -7.49 17.38
C THR A 60 9.66 -6.71 17.01
N CYS A 61 9.67 -6.04 15.86
CA CYS A 61 10.81 -5.28 15.35
C CYS A 61 10.80 -3.78 15.68
N GLY A 62 9.94 -3.33 16.61
CA GLY A 62 10.06 -1.98 17.16
C GLY A 62 8.93 -1.02 16.86
N ALA A 63 7.90 -1.40 16.08
CA ALA A 63 6.68 -0.63 16.02
C ALA A 63 5.97 -0.63 17.39
N ASP A 64 5.33 0.49 17.73
CA ASP A 64 4.60 0.63 18.99
C ASP A 64 3.08 0.50 18.77
N LEU A 65 2.56 1.00 17.65
CA LEU A 65 1.16 0.88 17.23
C LEU A 65 1.09 0.51 15.74
N VAL A 66 0.18 -0.36 15.35
CA VAL A 66 -0.07 -0.72 13.96
C VAL A 66 -1.55 -0.49 13.65
N PHE A 67 -1.82 0.44 12.74
CA PHE A 67 -3.14 0.76 12.23
C PHE A 67 -3.35 0.19 10.84
N ALA A 68 -4.57 -0.20 10.55
CA ALA A 68 -4.96 -0.64 9.22
C ALA A 68 -5.03 0.53 8.24
N LEU A 69 -4.30 0.46 7.15
CA LEU A 69 -4.63 1.22 5.94
C LEU A 69 -5.67 0.39 5.18
N PRO A 70 -6.96 0.83 5.13
CA PRO A 70 -8.04 0.01 4.57
C PRO A 70 -7.79 -0.42 3.14
N ALA A 71 -8.28 -1.61 2.75
CA ALA A 71 -8.03 -2.22 1.45
C ALA A 71 -8.29 -1.29 0.25
N PRO A 72 -9.39 -0.51 0.19
CA PRO A 72 -9.61 0.41 -0.91
C PRO A 72 -8.56 1.53 -1.02
N CYS A 73 -8.00 1.97 0.13
CA CYS A 73 -6.95 2.98 0.19
C CYS A 73 -5.58 2.37 -0.12
N ALA A 74 -5.34 1.16 0.37
CA ALA A 74 -4.12 0.40 0.11
C ALA A 74 -3.97 0.03 -1.38
N CYS A 75 -5.08 -0.41 -2.02
CA CYS A 75 -5.13 -0.72 -3.45
C CYS A 75 -5.46 0.54 -4.28
N ALA A 76 -4.62 1.59 -4.16
CA ALA A 76 -4.86 2.86 -4.83
C ALA A 76 -3.63 3.37 -5.56
N GLY A 77 -3.79 4.40 -6.40
CA GLY A 77 -2.66 5.12 -6.99
C GLY A 77 -1.82 5.81 -5.91
N ALA A 78 -0.58 6.16 -6.24
CA ALA A 78 0.39 6.70 -5.28
C ALA A 78 -0.15 7.92 -4.50
N GLU A 79 -0.84 8.83 -5.17
CA GLU A 79 -1.44 10.01 -4.53
C GLU A 79 -2.50 9.61 -3.47
N ALA A 80 -3.49 8.79 -3.83
CA ALA A 80 -4.55 8.39 -2.91
C ALA A 80 -4.02 7.51 -1.76
N PHE A 81 -3.07 6.61 -2.05
CA PHE A 81 -2.37 5.82 -1.05
C PHE A 81 -1.62 6.69 -0.04
N ALA A 82 -0.83 7.66 -0.52
CA ALA A 82 -0.08 8.59 0.32
C ALA A 82 -1.02 9.45 1.18
N ARG A 83 -2.07 10.02 0.58
CA ARG A 83 -3.06 10.82 1.29
C ARG A 83 -3.75 10.05 2.42
N ALA A 84 -4.16 8.81 2.15
CA ALA A 84 -4.81 7.97 3.15
C ALA A 84 -3.86 7.60 4.30
N GLY A 85 -2.62 7.21 4.00
CA GLY A 85 -1.62 6.88 5.00
C GLY A 85 -1.22 8.07 5.87
N VAL A 86 -0.96 9.24 5.26
CA VAL A 86 -0.64 10.48 5.98
C VAL A 86 -1.81 10.93 6.84
N ALA A 87 -3.05 10.88 6.34
CA ALA A 87 -4.24 11.23 7.11
C ALA A 87 -4.41 10.36 8.36
N LEU A 88 -4.18 9.03 8.23
CA LEU A 88 -4.23 8.11 9.37
C LEU A 88 -3.17 8.43 10.42
N LEU A 89 -1.92 8.63 9.99
CA LEU A 89 -0.80 8.89 10.91
C LEU A 89 -0.93 10.27 11.58
N ALA A 90 -1.38 11.28 10.83
CA ALA A 90 -1.70 12.59 11.39
C ALA A 90 -2.82 12.49 12.43
N ALA A 91 -3.89 11.74 12.14
CA ALA A 91 -4.98 11.49 13.08
C ALA A 91 -4.55 10.69 14.31
N ALA A 92 -3.52 9.85 14.19
CA ALA A 92 -2.90 9.15 15.31
C ALA A 92 -1.99 10.05 16.16
N GLY A 93 -1.67 11.27 15.70
CA GLY A 93 -0.83 12.24 16.40
C GLY A 93 0.66 12.15 16.06
N CYS A 94 1.04 11.50 14.95
CA CYS A 94 2.44 11.47 14.50
C CYS A 94 2.90 12.86 14.07
N ASP A 95 4.11 13.25 14.49
CA ASP A 95 4.77 14.53 14.18
C ASP A 95 5.84 14.42 13.09
N GLY A 96 6.18 13.20 12.65
CA GLY A 96 7.12 12.95 11.56
C GLY A 96 6.75 11.72 10.75
N LEU A 97 6.98 11.76 9.43
CA LEU A 97 6.81 10.63 8.52
C LEU A 97 8.17 10.13 8.04
N VAL A 98 8.48 8.86 8.34
CA VAL A 98 9.74 8.20 7.95
C VAL A 98 9.47 7.27 6.77
N PHE A 99 10.14 7.49 5.64
CA PHE A 99 9.93 6.72 4.41
C PHE A 99 11.22 6.56 3.60
N GLY A 100 11.29 5.51 2.78
CA GLY A 100 12.43 5.25 1.90
C GLY A 100 12.33 6.02 0.58
N ALA A 101 13.44 6.63 0.15
CA ALA A 101 13.56 7.29 -1.16
C ALA A 101 14.89 6.91 -1.84
N GLU A 102 14.94 6.93 -3.18
CA GLU A 102 16.20 6.79 -3.91
C GLU A 102 17.06 8.05 -3.76
N THR A 103 16.40 9.21 -3.60
CA THR A 103 17.04 10.50 -3.31
C THR A 103 16.51 11.00 -1.97
N PRO A 104 17.19 10.74 -0.85
CA PRO A 104 16.71 11.08 0.49
C PRO A 104 17.01 12.55 0.86
N ASP A 105 16.56 13.47 0.03
CA ASP A 105 16.67 14.92 0.22
C ASP A 105 15.27 15.49 0.47
N ALA A 106 14.97 15.80 1.75
CA ALA A 106 13.65 16.28 2.15
C ALA A 106 13.29 17.62 1.51
N ALA A 107 14.25 18.53 1.35
CA ALA A 107 14.02 19.83 0.75
C ALA A 107 13.67 19.71 -0.74
N LEU A 108 14.43 18.90 -1.48
CA LEU A 108 14.18 18.64 -2.89
C LEU A 108 12.85 17.92 -3.13
N LEU A 109 12.47 16.95 -2.27
CA LEU A 109 11.19 16.25 -2.33
C LEU A 109 10.01 17.22 -2.05
N MET A 110 10.17 18.15 -1.10
CA MET A 110 9.17 19.16 -0.80
C MET A 110 9.04 20.19 -1.94
N GLU A 111 10.14 20.61 -2.57
CA GLU A 111 10.12 21.47 -3.76
C GLU A 111 9.38 20.79 -4.91
N ALA A 112 9.65 19.51 -5.16
CA ALA A 112 8.91 18.73 -6.15
C ALA A 112 7.41 18.65 -5.82
N ALA A 113 7.05 18.44 -4.57
CA ALA A 113 5.67 18.40 -4.12
C ALA A 113 4.96 19.75 -4.37
N GLU A 114 5.62 20.87 -4.07
CA GLU A 114 5.08 22.21 -4.31
C GLU A 114 4.88 22.49 -5.80
N LEU A 115 5.88 22.15 -6.61
CA LEU A 115 5.79 22.28 -8.06
C LEU A 115 4.57 21.50 -8.61
N LEU A 116 4.39 20.25 -8.21
CA LEU A 116 3.30 19.38 -8.69
C LEU A 116 1.92 19.90 -8.26
N ASP A 117 1.81 20.62 -7.17
CA ASP A 117 0.57 21.23 -6.69
C ASP A 117 0.27 22.60 -7.35
N SER A 118 1.21 23.18 -8.09
CA SER A 118 1.06 24.48 -8.73
C SER A 118 0.06 24.46 -9.89
N GLY A 119 -0.59 25.61 -10.13
CA GLY A 119 -1.47 25.79 -11.29
C GLY A 119 -0.73 25.72 -12.62
N SER A 120 0.52 26.24 -12.66
CA SER A 120 1.41 26.19 -13.82
C SER A 120 1.75 24.77 -14.23
N TYR A 121 2.07 23.91 -13.25
CA TYR A 121 2.35 22.50 -13.53
C TYR A 121 1.11 21.77 -14.07
N ARG A 122 -0.07 21.98 -13.49
CA ARG A 122 -1.31 21.37 -13.99
C ARG A 122 -1.61 21.76 -15.43
N ALA A 123 -1.39 23.03 -15.78
CA ALA A 123 -1.54 23.50 -17.15
C ALA A 123 -0.50 22.87 -18.11
N ALA A 124 0.76 22.81 -17.69
CA ALA A 124 1.83 22.17 -18.47
C ALA A 124 1.57 20.67 -18.67
N LEU A 125 1.16 19.93 -17.62
CA LEU A 125 0.81 18.52 -17.71
C LEU A 125 -0.34 18.28 -18.69
N LYS A 126 -1.41 19.11 -18.61
CA LYS A 126 -2.54 19.02 -19.55
C LYS A 126 -2.08 19.25 -21.01
N ALA A 127 -1.20 20.22 -21.24
CA ALA A 127 -0.63 20.48 -22.56
C ALA A 127 0.21 19.30 -23.07
N GLN A 128 1.04 18.67 -22.23
CA GLN A 128 1.83 17.48 -22.59
C GLN A 128 0.93 16.29 -22.94
N LEU A 129 -0.14 16.07 -22.19
CA LEU A 129 -1.10 14.99 -22.47
C LEU A 129 -1.86 15.23 -23.79
N ALA A 130 -2.29 16.47 -24.06
CA ALA A 130 -2.94 16.86 -25.32
C ALA A 130 -1.97 16.78 -26.51
N GLY A 131 -0.67 17.02 -26.30
CA GLY A 131 0.38 16.93 -27.31
C GLY A 131 0.82 15.50 -27.66
N GLY A 132 0.12 14.47 -27.17
CA GLY A 132 0.38 13.07 -27.53
C GLY A 132 1.55 12.43 -26.78
N ALA A 133 1.83 12.83 -25.55
CA ALA A 133 2.82 12.18 -24.70
C ALA A 133 2.62 10.65 -24.64
N ARG A 134 3.71 9.89 -24.73
CA ARG A 134 3.70 8.41 -24.80
C ARG A 134 3.01 7.77 -23.58
N SER A 135 3.16 8.38 -22.41
CA SER A 135 2.57 7.90 -21.16
C SER A 135 2.32 9.05 -20.19
N PHE A 136 1.48 8.83 -19.18
CA PHE A 136 1.27 9.79 -18.10
C PHE A 136 2.57 10.12 -17.34
N ALA A 137 3.43 9.14 -17.10
CA ALA A 137 4.73 9.34 -16.45
C ALA A 137 5.65 10.26 -17.28
N ALA A 138 5.72 10.02 -18.59
CA ALA A 138 6.51 10.87 -19.51
C ALA A 138 5.95 12.31 -19.57
N ALA A 139 4.63 12.47 -19.63
CA ALA A 139 3.98 13.78 -19.58
C ALA A 139 4.28 14.52 -18.28
N ARG A 140 4.21 13.81 -17.14
CA ARG A 140 4.47 14.33 -15.80
C ARG A 140 5.91 14.83 -15.67
N GLN A 141 6.87 14.04 -16.12
CA GLN A 141 8.28 14.39 -16.11
C GLN A 141 8.58 15.59 -17.02
N ALA A 142 8.08 15.58 -18.27
CA ALA A 142 8.28 16.69 -19.21
C ALA A 142 7.67 17.99 -18.70
N ALA A 143 6.50 17.95 -18.05
CA ALA A 143 5.89 19.11 -17.43
C ALA A 143 6.74 19.65 -16.27
N ALA A 144 7.30 18.77 -15.44
CA ALA A 144 8.18 19.16 -14.35
C ALA A 144 9.50 19.75 -14.86
N ALA A 145 10.14 19.10 -15.83
CA ALA A 145 11.41 19.60 -16.44
C ALA A 145 11.28 21.00 -17.06
N LYS A 146 10.08 21.32 -17.56
CA LYS A 146 9.82 22.66 -18.14
C LYS A 146 9.73 23.77 -17.10
N LEU A 147 9.35 23.46 -15.87
CA LEU A 147 8.98 24.43 -14.84
C LEU A 147 9.88 24.42 -13.61
N ALA A 148 10.60 23.34 -13.38
CA ALA A 148 11.50 23.21 -12.24
C ALA A 148 12.65 24.19 -12.34
N SER A 149 12.98 24.84 -11.22
CA SER A 149 14.16 25.68 -11.06
C SER A 149 15.45 24.85 -10.97
N ASP A 150 15.34 23.63 -10.46
CA ASP A 150 16.41 22.65 -10.35
C ASP A 150 16.06 21.40 -11.19
N GLU A 151 16.94 21.01 -12.11
CA GLU A 151 16.74 19.83 -12.97
C GLU A 151 16.61 18.52 -12.17
N ARG A 152 17.18 18.47 -10.94
CA ARG A 152 17.06 17.33 -10.03
C ARG A 152 15.61 17.06 -9.63
N VAL A 153 14.75 18.08 -9.59
CA VAL A 153 13.31 17.95 -9.29
C VAL A 153 12.61 17.07 -10.33
N ALA A 154 12.89 17.30 -11.61
CA ALA A 154 12.34 16.48 -12.69
C ALA A 154 12.89 15.06 -12.65
N ALA A 155 14.18 14.87 -12.34
CA ALA A 155 14.84 13.58 -12.22
C ALA A 155 14.27 12.71 -11.07
N LEU A 156 13.72 13.30 -10.01
CA LEU A 156 13.02 12.56 -8.94
C LEU A 156 11.89 11.70 -9.50
N LEU A 157 11.18 12.20 -10.52
CA LEU A 157 9.99 11.55 -11.06
C LEU A 157 10.27 10.33 -11.94
N ASP A 158 11.54 10.03 -12.23
CA ASP A 158 11.98 8.82 -12.96
C ASP A 158 12.02 7.58 -12.07
N LYS A 159 12.09 7.75 -10.76
CA LYS A 159 12.27 6.67 -9.80
C LYS A 159 10.96 6.36 -9.06
N PRO A 160 10.57 5.09 -8.95
CA PRO A 160 9.27 4.73 -8.39
C PRO A 160 9.10 5.11 -6.92
N ASN A 161 10.16 4.99 -6.10
CA ASN A 161 10.06 5.33 -4.68
C ASN A 161 10.15 6.85 -4.46
N ASN A 162 10.92 7.58 -5.26
CA ASN A 162 10.90 9.04 -5.25
C ASN A 162 9.50 9.56 -5.65
N ASN A 163 8.83 8.94 -6.64
CA ASN A 163 7.45 9.28 -6.98
C ASN A 163 6.52 9.15 -5.77
N LEU A 164 6.62 8.05 -5.03
CA LEU A 164 5.82 7.86 -3.82
C LEU A 164 6.23 8.83 -2.70
N ALA A 165 7.53 9.11 -2.56
CA ALA A 165 8.05 10.09 -1.60
C ALA A 165 7.50 11.50 -1.87
N VAL A 166 7.47 11.93 -3.13
CA VAL A 166 6.85 13.21 -3.52
C VAL A 166 5.36 13.23 -3.18
N GLU A 167 4.62 12.12 -3.40
CA GLU A 167 3.20 12.06 -3.02
C GLU A 167 3.01 12.10 -1.48
N TYR A 168 3.93 11.54 -0.69
CA TYR A 168 3.93 11.74 0.77
C TYR A 168 4.13 13.20 1.14
N CYS A 169 5.09 13.89 0.54
CA CYS A 169 5.32 15.32 0.77
C CYS A 169 4.10 16.17 0.37
N ARG A 170 3.44 15.87 -0.77
CA ARG A 170 2.18 16.51 -1.17
C ARG A 170 1.06 16.29 -0.15
N ALA A 171 0.93 15.06 0.34
CA ALA A 171 -0.06 14.72 1.36
C ALA A 171 0.22 15.44 2.69
N ILE A 172 1.48 15.49 3.14
CA ILE A 172 1.91 16.26 4.32
C ILE A 172 1.52 17.72 4.17
N ARG A 173 1.90 18.37 3.07
CA ARG A 173 1.58 19.78 2.81
C ARG A 173 0.08 20.08 2.90
N SER A 174 -0.76 19.18 2.39
CA SER A 174 -2.21 19.42 2.27
C SER A 174 -3.02 18.96 3.49
N LEU A 175 -2.59 17.93 4.22
CA LEU A 175 -3.38 17.28 5.26
C LEU A 175 -2.75 17.38 6.67
N ALA A 176 -1.44 17.51 6.74
CA ALA A 176 -0.70 17.47 8.01
C ALA A 176 0.51 18.41 7.97
N PRO A 177 0.34 19.73 7.74
CA PRO A 177 1.45 20.67 7.55
C PRO A 177 2.40 20.78 8.76
N GLN A 178 1.99 20.28 9.93
CA GLN A 178 2.82 20.20 11.14
C GLN A 178 3.72 18.95 11.17
N MET A 179 3.49 17.98 10.26
CA MET A 179 4.28 16.75 10.19
C MET A 179 5.54 16.99 9.37
N GLU A 180 6.69 16.56 9.86
CA GLU A 180 7.95 16.66 9.13
C GLU A 180 8.24 15.42 8.29
N ALA A 181 8.90 15.59 7.15
CA ALA A 181 9.30 14.51 6.25
C ALA A 181 10.73 14.04 6.55
N TYR A 182 10.91 12.73 6.79
CA TYR A 182 12.19 12.09 7.07
C TYR A 182 12.49 11.01 6.03
N PRO A 183 12.99 11.39 4.84
CA PRO A 183 13.37 10.41 3.82
C PRO A 183 14.64 9.66 4.24
N LEU A 184 14.63 8.34 4.12
CA LEU A 184 15.77 7.48 4.36
C LEU A 184 16.33 6.94 3.03
N PRO A 185 17.66 6.77 2.90
CA PRO A 185 18.22 6.09 1.75
C PRO A 185 17.73 4.64 1.71
N ARG A 186 17.35 4.16 0.55
CA ARG A 186 17.00 2.74 0.39
C ARG A 186 18.24 1.88 0.52
N GLN A 187 18.19 0.94 1.46
CA GLN A 187 19.22 -0.10 1.61
C GLN A 187 18.87 -1.27 0.69
N GLY A 188 19.80 -1.60 -0.20
CA GLY A 188 19.76 -2.84 -0.97
C GLY A 188 18.60 -3.00 -1.94
N ALA A 189 18.65 -2.39 -3.10
CA ALA A 189 17.91 -2.90 -4.25
C ALA A 189 18.28 -2.17 -5.55
N ASN A 190 19.46 -2.37 -6.05
CA ASN A 190 19.58 -2.60 -7.49
C ASN A 190 19.30 -4.09 -7.71
N HIS A 191 18.52 -4.43 -8.72
CA HIS A 191 18.09 -5.80 -9.00
C HIS A 191 19.31 -6.74 -9.04
N GLY A 192 19.43 -7.64 -8.05
CA GLY A 192 20.38 -8.73 -8.05
C GLY A 192 21.54 -8.70 -7.05
N GLU A 193 21.78 -7.61 -6.30
CA GLU A 193 22.87 -7.58 -5.32
C GLU A 193 22.33 -7.76 -3.90
N ALA A 194 22.76 -8.86 -3.24
CA ALA A 194 22.56 -9.05 -1.81
C ALA A 194 23.60 -8.19 -1.07
N LEU A 195 23.15 -7.14 -0.37
CA LEU A 195 24.02 -6.36 0.50
C LEU A 195 24.01 -6.96 1.90
N HIS A 196 25.19 -7.29 2.40
CA HIS A 196 25.41 -7.67 3.80
C HIS A 196 25.52 -6.42 4.66
N SER A 197 24.74 -6.32 5.71
CA SER A 197 24.86 -5.28 6.74
C SER A 197 24.84 -5.89 8.14
N ALA A 198 25.07 -5.10 9.17
CA ALA A 198 24.90 -5.50 10.57
C ALA A 198 23.47 -5.99 10.90
N HIS A 199 22.49 -5.75 10.02
CA HIS A 199 21.10 -6.17 10.14
C HIS A 199 20.74 -7.37 9.24
N GLY A 200 21.70 -8.14 8.74
CA GLY A 200 21.50 -9.27 7.83
C GLY A 200 21.49 -8.88 6.35
N GLN A 201 21.06 -9.80 5.49
CA GLN A 201 20.97 -9.57 4.05
C GLN A 201 19.70 -8.78 3.69
N PHE A 202 19.82 -7.89 2.70
CA PHE A 202 18.69 -7.14 2.17
C PHE A 202 18.25 -7.71 0.83
N ALA A 203 16.93 -7.84 0.65
CA ALA A 203 16.31 -8.15 -0.62
C ALA A 203 15.03 -7.33 -0.81
N SER A 204 14.62 -7.11 -2.04
CA SER A 204 13.33 -6.47 -2.30
C SER A 204 12.18 -7.42 -1.97
N ALA A 205 11.02 -6.87 -1.55
CA ALA A 205 9.84 -7.67 -1.29
C ALA A 205 9.40 -8.53 -2.49
N SER A 206 9.62 -8.06 -3.73
CA SER A 206 9.35 -8.86 -4.94
C SER A 206 10.29 -10.05 -5.09
N ALA A 207 11.57 -9.89 -4.76
CA ALA A 207 12.53 -11.00 -4.74
C ALA A 207 12.16 -12.03 -3.67
N LEU A 208 11.75 -11.57 -2.49
CA LEU A 208 11.34 -12.46 -1.39
C LEU A 208 10.09 -13.28 -1.74
N ARG A 209 9.10 -12.68 -2.42
CA ARG A 209 7.93 -13.44 -2.89
C ARG A 209 8.30 -14.50 -3.92
N LYS A 210 9.29 -14.24 -4.78
CA LYS A 210 9.82 -15.22 -5.71
C LYS A 210 10.52 -16.36 -4.99
N LEU A 211 11.42 -16.05 -4.05
CA LEU A 211 12.09 -17.05 -3.21
C LEU A 211 11.09 -17.90 -2.42
N TRP A 212 10.04 -17.26 -1.85
CA TRP A 212 8.97 -17.98 -1.15
C TRP A 212 8.24 -18.97 -2.06
N ALA A 213 7.94 -18.58 -3.30
CA ALA A 213 7.28 -19.47 -4.26
C ALA A 213 8.14 -20.65 -4.68
N GLU A 214 9.48 -20.50 -4.67
CA GLU A 214 10.44 -21.53 -5.07
C GLU A 214 10.81 -22.47 -3.92
N GLY A 215 10.92 -21.98 -2.68
CA GLY A 215 11.46 -22.74 -1.56
C GLY A 215 10.78 -22.49 -0.20
N GLY A 216 9.63 -21.86 -0.18
CA GLY A 216 8.85 -21.66 1.05
C GLY A 216 9.48 -20.67 2.03
N ALA A 217 9.11 -20.82 3.31
CA ALA A 217 9.58 -19.94 4.38
C ALA A 217 11.11 -19.99 4.56
N ASP A 218 11.73 -21.14 4.41
CA ASP A 218 13.17 -21.31 4.63
C ASP A 218 14.02 -20.55 3.59
N ALA A 219 13.53 -20.41 2.36
CA ALA A 219 14.22 -19.67 1.32
C ALA A 219 14.36 -18.15 1.62
N VAL A 220 13.52 -17.61 2.47
CA VAL A 220 13.57 -16.19 2.85
C VAL A 220 14.26 -15.93 4.18
N ALA A 221 14.67 -16.97 4.92
CA ALA A 221 15.29 -16.86 6.24
C ALA A 221 16.45 -15.86 6.35
N PRO A 222 17.40 -15.77 5.38
CA PRO A 222 18.52 -14.83 5.47
C PRO A 222 18.11 -13.35 5.41
N TYR A 223 16.90 -13.07 4.91
CA TYR A 223 16.40 -11.73 4.62
C TYR A 223 15.36 -11.24 5.64
N VAL A 224 15.04 -12.07 6.63
CA VAL A 224 14.02 -11.81 7.64
C VAL A 224 14.67 -11.75 9.02
N PRO A 225 14.27 -10.82 9.91
CA PRO A 225 14.80 -10.82 11.28
C PRO A 225 14.58 -12.17 11.98
N GLU A 226 15.58 -12.63 12.73
CA GLU A 226 15.53 -13.90 13.45
C GLU A 226 14.27 -14.05 14.32
N ALA A 227 13.88 -12.96 15.00
CA ALA A 227 12.69 -12.95 15.85
C ALA A 227 11.35 -13.04 15.07
N VAL A 228 11.36 -12.80 13.76
CA VAL A 228 10.18 -12.86 12.89
C VAL A 228 10.09 -14.19 12.14
N PHE A 229 11.22 -14.83 11.88
CA PHE A 229 11.29 -16.04 11.07
C PHE A 229 10.38 -17.20 11.59
N PRO A 230 10.27 -17.47 12.90
CA PRO A 230 9.33 -18.47 13.41
C PRO A 230 7.88 -18.23 13.02
N LEU A 231 7.44 -16.96 12.93
CA LEU A 231 6.09 -16.62 12.49
C LEU A 231 5.85 -17.01 11.03
N TYR A 232 6.88 -16.96 10.21
CA TYR A 232 6.82 -17.34 8.81
C TYR A 232 6.78 -18.85 8.64
N GLN A 233 7.56 -19.59 9.43
CA GLN A 233 7.52 -21.04 9.44
C GLN A 233 6.15 -21.55 9.89
N GLU A 234 5.58 -20.97 10.96
CA GLU A 234 4.24 -21.29 11.44
C GLU A 234 3.17 -21.04 10.35
N ALA A 235 3.20 -19.87 9.73
CA ALA A 235 2.27 -19.51 8.65
C ALA A 235 2.40 -20.45 7.44
N TYR A 236 3.63 -20.80 7.07
CA TYR A 236 3.91 -21.72 5.97
C TYR A 236 3.40 -23.12 6.26
N ALA A 237 3.71 -23.67 7.43
CA ALA A 237 3.28 -25.01 7.86
C ALA A 237 1.75 -25.11 7.95
N ALA A 238 1.07 -24.02 8.36
CA ALA A 238 -0.39 -23.96 8.42
C ALA A 238 -1.06 -23.67 7.06
N GLY A 239 -0.30 -23.43 5.98
CA GLY A 239 -0.84 -23.03 4.68
C GLY A 239 -1.48 -21.63 4.70
N GLN A 240 -1.12 -20.80 5.69
CA GLN A 240 -1.66 -19.44 5.90
C GLN A 240 -0.84 -18.41 5.13
N TYR A 241 -0.78 -18.57 3.82
CA TYR A 241 -0.16 -17.63 2.87
C TYR A 241 -0.92 -17.67 1.54
N THR A 242 -0.78 -16.62 0.77
CA THR A 242 -1.52 -16.46 -0.49
C THR A 242 -1.00 -17.42 -1.57
N ASP A 243 -1.91 -18.22 -2.13
CA ASP A 243 -1.73 -18.87 -3.42
C ASP A 243 -2.10 -17.87 -4.53
N PHE A 244 -1.10 -17.30 -5.17
CA PHE A 244 -1.32 -16.30 -6.22
C PHE A 244 -1.97 -16.87 -7.48
N SER A 245 -1.86 -18.18 -7.73
CA SER A 245 -2.57 -18.86 -8.83
C SER A 245 -4.07 -18.97 -8.53
N ALA A 246 -4.41 -19.39 -7.32
CA ALA A 246 -5.80 -19.42 -6.85
C ALA A 246 -6.39 -18.01 -6.83
N ALA A 247 -5.65 -17.01 -6.33
CA ALA A 247 -6.07 -15.61 -6.30
C ALA A 247 -6.43 -15.07 -7.68
N GLY A 248 -5.56 -15.29 -8.68
CA GLY A 248 -5.82 -14.85 -10.06
C GLY A 248 -7.04 -15.52 -10.67
N ARG A 249 -7.25 -16.82 -10.38
CA ARG A 249 -8.43 -17.56 -10.85
C ARG A 249 -9.71 -17.08 -10.18
N CYS A 250 -9.69 -16.84 -8.88
CA CYS A 250 -10.83 -16.30 -8.13
C CYS A 250 -11.19 -14.89 -8.61
N GLU A 251 -10.19 -14.02 -8.82
CA GLU A 251 -10.40 -12.66 -9.33
C GLU A 251 -11.05 -12.70 -10.72
N LEU A 252 -10.53 -13.53 -11.64
CA LEU A 252 -11.12 -13.70 -12.98
C LEU A 252 -12.55 -14.26 -12.92
N ALA A 253 -12.86 -15.15 -11.96
CA ALA A 253 -14.22 -15.68 -11.76
C ALA A 253 -15.20 -14.59 -11.32
N LEU A 254 -14.79 -13.72 -10.39
CA LEU A 254 -15.59 -12.56 -9.96
C LEU A 254 -15.84 -11.59 -11.12
N LEU A 255 -14.80 -11.26 -11.91
CA LEU A 255 -14.92 -10.40 -13.08
C LEU A 255 -15.86 -10.99 -14.13
N ARG A 256 -15.78 -12.29 -14.42
CA ARG A 256 -16.71 -12.98 -15.33
C ARG A 256 -18.15 -12.98 -14.82
N SER A 257 -18.34 -13.10 -13.52
CA SER A 257 -19.67 -12.98 -12.92
C SER A 257 -20.25 -11.57 -13.10
N ALA A 258 -19.42 -10.53 -12.91
CA ALA A 258 -19.82 -9.14 -13.11
C ALA A 258 -20.18 -8.82 -14.57
N CYS A 259 -19.57 -9.48 -15.56
CA CYS A 259 -19.85 -9.28 -16.99
C CYS A 259 -21.28 -9.67 -17.45
N ARG A 260 -22.14 -10.17 -16.56
CA ARG A 260 -23.54 -10.51 -16.88
C ARG A 260 -24.47 -9.29 -16.87
N GLY A 261 -24.04 -8.16 -16.31
CA GLY A 261 -24.79 -6.91 -16.28
C GLY A 261 -24.73 -6.12 -17.58
N LYS A 262 -25.55 -5.06 -17.67
CA LYS A 262 -25.41 -4.03 -18.70
C LYS A 262 -24.33 -3.03 -18.24
N ALA A 263 -23.34 -2.73 -19.09
CA ALA A 263 -22.19 -1.85 -18.76
C ALA A 263 -21.52 -2.21 -17.41
N PRO A 264 -21.03 -3.44 -17.26
CA PRO A 264 -20.71 -4.05 -15.96
C PRO A 264 -19.62 -3.33 -15.16
N PHE A 265 -18.80 -2.49 -15.80
CA PHE A 265 -17.67 -1.84 -15.16
C PHE A 265 -17.70 -0.31 -15.26
N ALA A 266 -18.83 0.30 -15.67
CA ALA A 266 -18.92 1.74 -15.92
C ALA A 266 -18.66 2.60 -14.68
N ASP A 267 -19.11 2.16 -13.49
CA ASP A 267 -19.01 2.91 -12.24
C ASP A 267 -17.78 2.54 -11.40
N ILE A 268 -16.95 1.63 -11.90
CA ILE A 268 -15.76 1.16 -11.15
C ILE A 268 -14.75 2.30 -11.00
N ARG A 269 -14.19 2.41 -9.81
CA ARG A 269 -13.18 3.40 -9.48
C ARG A 269 -11.98 3.32 -10.44
N GLY A 270 -11.57 4.48 -10.98
CA GLY A 270 -10.43 4.56 -11.89
C GLY A 270 -10.73 4.23 -13.35
N VAL A 271 -11.98 3.90 -13.69
CA VAL A 271 -12.45 3.79 -15.07
C VAL A 271 -12.51 5.17 -15.71
N SER A 272 -11.99 5.29 -16.90
CA SER A 272 -12.03 6.49 -17.73
C SER A 272 -11.72 6.11 -19.18
N GLU A 273 -12.18 6.93 -20.13
CA GLU A 273 -11.77 6.85 -21.55
C GLU A 273 -12.04 5.49 -22.23
N GLY A 274 -13.13 4.81 -21.88
CA GLY A 274 -13.52 3.53 -22.46
C GLY A 274 -12.78 2.31 -21.86
N LEU A 275 -12.12 2.47 -20.72
CA LEU A 275 -11.47 1.35 -20.01
C LEU A 275 -12.47 0.28 -19.57
N GLU A 276 -13.76 0.63 -19.31
CA GLU A 276 -14.84 -0.31 -19.00
C GLU A 276 -15.06 -1.32 -20.14
N HIS A 277 -15.10 -0.84 -21.37
CA HIS A 277 -15.28 -1.71 -22.55
C HIS A 277 -14.04 -2.59 -22.79
N ARG A 278 -12.85 -2.02 -22.59
CA ARG A 278 -11.60 -2.77 -22.71
C ARG A 278 -11.51 -3.86 -21.64
N LEU A 279 -11.89 -3.57 -20.40
CA LEU A 279 -11.92 -4.55 -19.30
C LEU A 279 -12.94 -5.65 -19.63
N GLU A 280 -14.15 -5.29 -20.07
CA GLU A 280 -15.16 -6.26 -20.44
C GLU A 280 -14.68 -7.20 -21.56
N ALA A 281 -14.10 -6.65 -22.64
CA ALA A 281 -13.58 -7.43 -23.74
C ALA A 281 -12.45 -8.38 -23.28
N ALA A 282 -11.53 -7.89 -22.47
CA ALA A 282 -10.44 -8.70 -21.93
C ALA A 282 -10.96 -9.83 -21.03
N VAL A 283 -11.93 -9.57 -20.14
CA VAL A 283 -12.54 -10.60 -19.28
C VAL A 283 -13.22 -11.70 -20.08
N ARG A 284 -13.88 -11.35 -21.19
CA ARG A 284 -14.58 -12.32 -22.05
C ARG A 284 -13.63 -13.24 -22.81
N THR A 285 -12.44 -12.78 -23.15
CA THR A 285 -11.49 -13.52 -23.99
C THR A 285 -10.38 -14.22 -23.21
N SER A 286 -10.05 -13.75 -22.00
CA SER A 286 -8.94 -14.31 -21.20
C SER A 286 -9.35 -15.60 -20.47
N THR A 287 -8.45 -16.56 -20.43
CA THR A 287 -8.60 -17.83 -19.69
C THR A 287 -7.74 -17.84 -18.43
N THR A 288 -6.74 -16.99 -18.35
CA THR A 288 -5.89 -16.77 -17.18
C THR A 288 -5.86 -15.30 -16.78
N TYR A 289 -5.47 -15.04 -15.53
CA TYR A 289 -5.33 -13.67 -15.01
C TYR A 289 -4.17 -12.92 -15.69
N ASP A 290 -3.10 -13.62 -16.08
CA ASP A 290 -1.99 -13.00 -16.79
C ASP A 290 -2.40 -12.57 -18.21
N GLU A 291 -3.16 -13.40 -18.94
CA GLU A 291 -3.74 -13.02 -20.25
C GLU A 291 -4.65 -11.78 -20.11
N LEU A 292 -5.48 -11.72 -19.05
CA LEU A 292 -6.30 -10.55 -18.76
C LEU A 292 -5.44 -9.29 -18.62
N LEU A 293 -4.39 -9.36 -17.81
CA LEU A 293 -3.50 -8.22 -17.58
C LEU A 293 -2.72 -7.84 -18.84
N ASP A 294 -2.30 -8.79 -19.64
CA ASP A 294 -1.61 -8.53 -20.91
C ASP A 294 -2.52 -7.82 -21.91
N ALA A 295 -3.80 -8.25 -22.01
CA ALA A 295 -4.81 -7.60 -22.86
C ALA A 295 -5.13 -6.17 -22.40
N LEU A 296 -5.05 -5.89 -21.10
CA LEU A 296 -5.33 -4.56 -20.52
C LEU A 296 -4.14 -3.62 -20.59
N THR A 297 -2.90 -4.14 -20.49
CA THR A 297 -1.68 -3.34 -20.38
C THR A 297 -1.33 -2.67 -21.69
N THR A 298 -0.96 -1.40 -21.64
CA THR A 298 -0.42 -0.62 -22.76
C THR A 298 0.62 0.36 -22.25
N VAL A 299 1.30 1.05 -23.15
CA VAL A 299 2.20 2.16 -22.78
C VAL A 299 1.44 3.25 -21.97
N ARG A 300 0.16 3.49 -22.30
CA ARG A 300 -0.69 4.46 -21.60
C ARG A 300 -1.21 3.92 -20.26
N TYR A 301 -1.45 2.61 -20.17
CA TYR A 301 -2.05 1.93 -19.02
C TYR A 301 -1.09 0.87 -18.46
N PRO A 302 -0.18 1.27 -17.53
CA PRO A 302 0.81 0.35 -16.95
C PRO A 302 0.14 -0.82 -16.20
N ARG A 303 0.80 -1.99 -16.20
CA ARG A 303 0.29 -3.23 -15.60
C ARG A 303 -0.19 -3.07 -14.15
N ALA A 304 0.53 -2.29 -13.32
CA ALA A 304 0.11 -2.04 -11.94
C ALA A 304 -1.21 -1.26 -11.84
N ARG A 305 -1.48 -0.30 -12.76
CA ARG A 305 -2.78 0.38 -12.84
C ARG A 305 -3.88 -0.59 -13.24
N MET A 306 -3.61 -1.48 -14.20
CA MET A 306 -4.60 -2.46 -14.67
C MET A 306 -4.91 -3.52 -13.62
N ARG A 307 -3.92 -3.94 -12.83
CA ARG A 307 -4.18 -4.81 -11.66
C ARG A 307 -5.11 -4.15 -10.65
N ARG A 308 -4.88 -2.89 -10.28
CA ARG A 308 -5.78 -2.17 -9.37
C ARG A 308 -7.19 -2.05 -9.93
N LEU A 309 -7.30 -1.73 -11.22
CA LEU A 309 -8.60 -1.65 -11.89
C LEU A 309 -9.34 -3.00 -11.88
N ALA A 310 -8.65 -4.09 -12.19
CA ALA A 310 -9.23 -5.43 -12.16
C ALA A 310 -9.67 -5.83 -10.74
N MET A 311 -8.84 -5.57 -9.73
CA MET A 311 -9.16 -5.83 -8.32
C MET A 311 -10.35 -4.98 -7.85
N ASP A 312 -10.38 -3.68 -8.17
CA ASP A 312 -11.50 -2.80 -7.83
C ASP A 312 -12.81 -3.30 -8.49
N ALA A 313 -12.73 -3.75 -9.75
CA ALA A 313 -13.85 -4.32 -10.46
C ALA A 313 -14.31 -5.68 -9.89
N ALA A 314 -13.37 -6.55 -9.53
CA ALA A 314 -13.67 -7.85 -8.93
C ALA A 314 -14.36 -7.71 -7.56
N LEU A 315 -13.96 -6.71 -6.77
CA LEU A 315 -14.54 -6.43 -5.44
C LEU A 315 -15.68 -5.42 -5.46
N GLY A 316 -16.05 -4.88 -6.63
CA GLY A 316 -17.16 -3.92 -6.77
C GLY A 316 -16.87 -2.55 -6.14
N PHE A 317 -15.63 -2.09 -6.13
CA PHE A 317 -15.27 -0.77 -5.61
C PHE A 317 -15.61 0.32 -6.62
N THR A 318 -16.73 1.00 -6.40
CA THR A 318 -17.19 2.09 -7.27
C THR A 318 -16.66 3.46 -6.80
N ALA A 319 -16.64 4.44 -7.72
CA ALA A 319 -16.14 5.78 -7.43
C ALA A 319 -16.91 6.46 -6.27
N ASP A 320 -18.21 6.29 -6.20
CA ASP A 320 -19.09 6.98 -5.24
C ASP A 320 -19.32 6.18 -3.94
N SER A 321 -18.96 4.90 -3.92
CA SER A 321 -19.26 4.04 -2.75
C SER A 321 -18.28 4.23 -1.58
N LEU A 322 -17.09 4.76 -1.84
CA LEU A 322 -16.00 4.79 -0.86
C LEU A 322 -15.65 6.21 -0.43
N PRO A 323 -15.37 6.43 0.87
CA PRO A 323 -14.81 7.69 1.33
C PRO A 323 -13.42 7.94 0.70
N ALA A 324 -13.11 9.20 0.41
CA ALA A 324 -11.81 9.59 -0.16
C ALA A 324 -10.64 9.36 0.82
N LEU A 325 -10.89 9.46 2.12
CA LEU A 325 -9.93 9.21 3.20
C LEU A 325 -10.53 8.23 4.22
N PRO A 326 -9.69 7.48 4.95
CA PRO A 326 -10.14 6.61 6.03
C PRO A 326 -10.91 7.42 7.11
N PRO A 327 -12.13 7.02 7.46
CA PRO A 327 -12.95 7.75 8.42
C PRO A 327 -12.68 7.33 9.88
N TYR A 328 -11.75 6.44 10.13
CA TYR A 328 -11.42 5.87 11.43
C TYR A 328 -9.99 5.33 11.48
N LEU A 329 -9.52 5.06 12.69
CA LEU A 329 -8.29 4.32 12.98
C LEU A 329 -8.67 2.90 13.45
N HIS A 330 -8.45 1.89 12.61
CA HIS A 330 -8.58 0.49 12.98
C HIS A 330 -7.25 0.00 13.53
N LEU A 331 -7.16 -0.20 14.85
CA LEU A 331 -5.97 -0.69 15.53
C LEU A 331 -5.84 -2.20 15.32
N LEU A 332 -4.77 -2.64 14.68
CA LEU A 332 -4.46 -4.07 14.45
C LEU A 332 -3.68 -4.69 15.61
N GLY A 333 -2.84 -3.88 16.24
CA GLY A 333 -2.05 -4.28 17.38
C GLY A 333 -1.22 -3.15 17.95
N GLY A 334 -0.66 -3.37 19.14
CA GLY A 334 0.16 -2.38 19.80
C GLY A 334 0.89 -2.91 21.03
N LYS A 335 1.89 -2.17 21.49
CA LYS A 335 2.49 -2.38 22.81
C LYS A 335 1.61 -1.78 23.88
N LYS A 336 1.49 -2.44 25.03
CA LYS A 336 0.59 -2.01 26.11
C LYS A 336 0.91 -0.61 26.63
N ASP A 337 2.19 -0.26 26.69
CA ASP A 337 2.68 1.05 27.14
C ASP A 337 2.46 2.18 26.12
N ALA A 338 2.13 1.84 24.85
CA ALA A 338 1.78 2.81 23.81
C ALA A 338 0.27 3.08 23.70
N LEU A 339 -0.60 2.23 24.29
CA LEU A 339 -2.05 2.40 24.21
C LEU A 339 -2.58 3.74 24.76
N PRO A 340 -1.96 4.37 25.77
CA PRO A 340 -2.40 5.70 26.23
C PRO A 340 -2.38 6.78 25.12
N LEU A 341 -1.53 6.64 24.07
CA LEU A 341 -1.48 7.57 22.93
C LEU A 341 -2.79 7.61 22.15
N LEU A 342 -3.58 6.53 22.16
CA LEU A 342 -4.86 6.44 21.46
C LEU A 342 -5.89 7.47 21.94
N LYS A 343 -5.73 8.02 23.16
CA LYS A 343 -6.60 9.08 23.70
C LYS A 343 -6.46 10.41 22.95
N ASN A 344 -5.33 10.61 22.27
CA ASN A 344 -5.01 11.85 21.55
C ASN A 344 -5.38 11.78 20.06
N CYS A 345 -5.91 10.64 19.60
CA CYS A 345 -6.30 10.48 18.20
C CYS A 345 -7.50 11.37 17.85
N THR A 346 -7.46 11.98 16.67
CA THR A 346 -8.52 12.89 16.21
C THR A 346 -9.64 12.19 15.45
N LEU A 347 -9.41 10.96 14.99
CA LEU A 347 -10.43 10.09 14.40
C LEU A 347 -10.90 9.03 15.41
N PRO A 348 -12.12 8.48 15.25
CA PRO A 348 -12.59 7.35 16.04
C PRO A 348 -11.61 6.18 15.96
N VAL A 349 -11.20 5.65 17.09
CA VAL A 349 -10.30 4.50 17.20
C VAL A 349 -11.07 3.27 17.64
N SER A 350 -10.87 2.15 16.98
CA SER A 350 -11.37 0.85 17.44
C SER A 350 -10.43 -0.26 17.03
N HIS A 351 -10.34 -1.27 17.87
CA HIS A 351 -9.70 -2.54 17.56
C HIS A 351 -10.67 -3.56 16.92
N SER A 352 -11.96 -3.23 16.88
CA SER A 352 -13.00 -4.09 16.33
C SER A 352 -13.56 -3.51 15.03
N LEU A 353 -13.29 -4.19 13.92
CA LEU A 353 -13.86 -3.83 12.63
C LEU A 353 -15.41 -3.94 12.65
N ALA A 354 -15.97 -4.89 13.41
CA ALA A 354 -17.40 -5.02 13.60
C ALA A 354 -18.03 -3.75 14.23
N ARG A 355 -17.36 -3.16 15.23
CA ARG A 355 -17.80 -1.90 15.84
C ARG A 355 -17.72 -0.73 14.85
N LEU A 356 -16.63 -0.62 14.08
CA LEU A 356 -16.46 0.42 13.05
C LEU A 356 -17.53 0.29 11.95
N ARG A 357 -17.83 -0.92 11.53
CA ARG A 357 -18.93 -1.23 10.61
C ARG A 357 -20.28 -0.81 11.18
N GLY A 358 -20.53 -1.09 12.46
CA GLY A 358 -21.78 -0.72 13.15
C GLY A 358 -21.98 0.79 13.35
N SER A 359 -20.94 1.62 13.15
CA SER A 359 -21.03 3.08 13.28
C SER A 359 -21.82 3.77 12.15
N GLY A 360 -22.14 3.07 11.06
CA GLY A 360 -22.89 3.61 9.94
C GLY A 360 -22.08 4.54 9.01
N GLY A 361 -22.76 5.08 8.01
CA GLY A 361 -22.20 6.10 7.12
C GLY A 361 -20.90 5.72 6.41
N ALA A 362 -19.94 6.62 6.39
CA ALA A 362 -18.61 6.42 5.77
C ALA A 362 -17.82 5.28 6.41
N SER A 363 -17.93 5.12 7.74
CA SER A 363 -17.26 4.05 8.49
C SER A 363 -17.77 2.67 8.09
N ALA A 364 -19.08 2.51 7.97
CA ALA A 364 -19.67 1.24 7.53
C ALA A 364 -19.21 0.88 6.12
N ARG A 365 -19.27 1.81 5.16
CA ARG A 365 -18.87 1.54 3.76
C ARG A 365 -17.39 1.15 3.67
N MET A 366 -16.50 1.84 4.38
CA MET A 366 -15.07 1.51 4.39
C MET A 366 -14.81 0.16 5.05
N ALA A 367 -15.50 -0.15 6.16
CA ALA A 367 -15.36 -1.43 6.86
C ALA A 367 -15.89 -2.61 6.04
N GLU A 368 -17.01 -2.43 5.31
CA GLU A 368 -17.56 -3.45 4.39
C GLU A 368 -16.58 -3.73 3.24
N ALA A 369 -16.01 -2.69 2.63
CA ALA A 369 -15.03 -2.86 1.58
C ALA A 369 -13.75 -3.57 2.09
N GLN A 370 -13.30 -3.23 3.31
CA GLN A 370 -12.20 -3.92 3.97
C GLN A 370 -12.53 -5.40 4.21
N LEU A 371 -13.74 -5.70 4.67
CA LEU A 371 -14.19 -7.07 4.93
C LEU A 371 -14.28 -7.88 3.63
N ALA A 372 -14.85 -7.32 2.56
CA ALA A 372 -14.92 -7.98 1.26
C ALA A 372 -13.53 -8.37 0.74
N ALA A 373 -12.56 -7.45 0.84
CA ALA A 373 -11.17 -7.73 0.46
C ALA A 373 -10.52 -8.80 1.35
N ALA A 374 -10.83 -8.82 2.65
CA ALA A 374 -10.31 -9.83 3.58
C ALA A 374 -10.90 -11.21 3.28
N ASP A 375 -12.20 -11.30 3.07
CA ASP A 375 -12.89 -12.56 2.76
C ASP A 375 -12.43 -13.14 1.41
N PHE A 376 -12.21 -12.28 0.41
CA PHE A 376 -11.54 -12.67 -0.83
C PHE A 376 -10.14 -13.23 -0.57
N GLY A 377 -9.33 -12.52 0.24
CA GLY A 377 -7.96 -12.93 0.57
C GLY A 377 -7.88 -14.25 1.32
N THR A 378 -8.79 -14.51 2.27
CA THR A 378 -8.81 -15.77 3.03
C THR A 378 -9.18 -16.98 2.18
N LEU A 379 -10.04 -16.79 1.16
CA LEU A 379 -10.36 -17.84 0.19
C LEU A 379 -9.16 -18.20 -0.70
N CYS A 380 -8.28 -17.25 -0.95
CA CYS A 380 -7.11 -17.40 -1.85
C CYS A 380 -5.85 -17.91 -1.12
N ARG A 381 -5.93 -18.38 0.11
CA ARG A 381 -4.81 -19.03 0.82
C ARG A 381 -4.63 -20.47 0.37
N VAL A 382 -3.44 -21.02 0.59
CA VAL A 382 -3.16 -22.44 0.39
C VAL A 382 -4.09 -23.30 1.25
N SER A 383 -4.33 -22.88 2.52
CA SER A 383 -5.40 -23.44 3.37
C SER A 383 -6.51 -22.37 3.52
N PRO A 384 -7.58 -22.42 2.70
CA PRO A 384 -8.64 -21.43 2.74
C PRO A 384 -9.38 -21.37 4.06
N GLU A 385 -9.87 -20.20 4.43
CA GLU A 385 -10.67 -19.99 5.64
C GLU A 385 -12.07 -19.50 5.32
N ALA A 386 -12.99 -19.71 6.25
CA ALA A 386 -14.37 -19.23 6.14
C ALA A 386 -14.45 -17.70 6.25
N MET A 387 -15.48 -17.13 5.62
CA MET A 387 -15.78 -15.69 5.65
C MET A 387 -15.91 -15.13 7.07
N GLY A 388 -15.67 -13.83 7.21
CA GLY A 388 -15.85 -13.07 8.45
C GLY A 388 -14.74 -13.31 9.47
N GLY A 389 -13.60 -13.91 9.07
CA GLY A 389 -12.44 -14.12 9.95
C GLY A 389 -11.95 -12.81 10.55
N LEU A 390 -11.89 -11.74 9.75
CA LEU A 390 -11.43 -10.43 10.20
C LEU A 390 -12.30 -9.82 11.30
N LEU A 391 -13.62 -10.12 11.34
CA LEU A 391 -14.51 -9.65 12.41
C LEU A 391 -14.25 -10.33 13.75
N ARG A 392 -13.66 -11.52 13.73
CA ARG A 392 -13.34 -12.35 14.90
C ARG A 392 -11.87 -12.29 15.30
N GLN A 393 -11.05 -11.62 14.49
CA GLN A 393 -9.61 -11.53 14.72
C GLN A 393 -9.31 -10.85 16.06
N LYS A 394 -8.49 -11.54 16.88
CA LYS A 394 -8.00 -10.97 18.14
C LYS A 394 -6.86 -10.01 17.86
N ASN A 395 -6.86 -8.90 18.54
CA ASN A 395 -5.77 -7.93 18.46
C ASN A 395 -4.48 -8.48 19.07
N ILE A 396 -3.37 -8.00 18.52
CA ILE A 396 -2.03 -8.37 18.95
C ILE A 396 -1.53 -7.30 19.90
N PHE A 397 -1.45 -7.63 21.19
CA PHE A 397 -0.84 -6.76 22.19
C PHE A 397 0.43 -7.41 22.73
N LEU A 398 1.56 -6.69 22.60
CA LEU A 398 2.83 -7.08 23.20
C LEU A 398 3.03 -6.34 24.53
N THR A 399 3.73 -6.98 25.45
CA THR A 399 4.13 -6.41 26.75
C THR A 399 5.27 -5.42 26.59
#